data_e6883ed037d2b845340ccb50b74c18e2
#
_entry.id   e6883ed037d2b845340ccb50b74c18e2
#
_cell.length_a   1.000
_cell.length_b   1.000
_cell.length_c   1.000
_cell.angle_alpha   90.00
_cell.angle_beta   90.00
_cell.angle_gamma   90.00
#
_symmetry.space_group_name_H-M   'P 1'
#
loop_
_entity.id
_entity.type
_entity.pdbx_description
1 polymer ?
#
loop_
_entity_poly.entity_id
_entity_poly.type
_entity_poly.pdbx_seq_one_letter_code
_entity_poly.pdbx_strand_id
1 'polypeptide(L)'
;MATFGQMTDEVSRKLAGFTLRQDRQTHLTAAVNATATSITVASAANISTGVIQIDDELIYVDSYDRNSGVLSIPPYGRGYNGTSAATHQNGARVIVSPTFPSVDIKEAINDTIQAVYPDLYATATHTFSYSTAKSTYALPDEAETVLAVSFQTTGPSKEWLPIRSWRVDSMANTAAFNSRNSISLYSGVEPGRTVQIFYTSAPTVMDTNDDEFEIVTGLPVS
;
A
#
# COMPACT_ATOMS: atom_id res chain seq x y z
N MET A 1 -7.40 4.94 10.54
CA MET A 1 -7.02 5.58 9.24
C MET A 1 -7.87 5.01 8.13
N ALA A 2 -7.90 5.61 6.94
CA ALA A 2 -8.62 5.02 5.82
C ALA A 2 -7.79 3.89 5.22
N THR A 3 -8.41 2.74 4.93
CA THR A 3 -7.75 1.64 4.23
C THR A 3 -7.73 1.90 2.72
N PHE A 4 -6.83 1.22 2.01
CA PHE A 4 -6.73 1.33 0.55
C PHE A 4 -8.04 0.97 -0.15
N GLY A 5 -8.73 -0.08 0.32
CA GLY A 5 -10.04 -0.44 -0.18
C GLY A 5 -11.08 0.65 0.02
N GLN A 6 -11.12 1.30 1.20
CA GLN A 6 -12.03 2.40 1.47
C GLN A 6 -11.78 3.62 0.58
N MET A 7 -10.50 3.96 0.33
CA MET A 7 -10.13 5.03 -0.59
C MET A 7 -10.54 4.71 -2.02
N THR A 8 -10.29 3.48 -2.47
CA THR A 8 -10.69 3.01 -3.80
C THR A 8 -12.21 3.11 -3.99
N ASP A 9 -12.99 2.69 -3.00
CA ASP A 9 -14.45 2.79 -3.02
C ASP A 9 -14.95 4.26 -3.02
N GLU A 10 -14.27 5.14 -2.28
CA GLU A 10 -14.64 6.56 -2.25
C GLU A 10 -14.35 7.23 -3.59
N VAL A 11 -13.19 6.98 -4.18
CA VAL A 11 -12.82 7.50 -5.51
C VAL A 11 -13.78 6.96 -6.57
N SER A 12 -14.08 5.65 -6.55
CA SER A 12 -15.03 5.02 -7.46
C SER A 12 -16.41 5.67 -7.40
N ARG A 13 -16.92 5.94 -6.17
CA ARG A 13 -18.22 6.62 -5.99
C ARG A 13 -18.21 8.06 -6.51
N LYS A 14 -17.11 8.78 -6.32
CA LYS A 14 -16.95 10.14 -6.87
C LYS A 14 -16.92 10.13 -8.39
N LEU A 15 -16.16 9.20 -8.99
CA LEU A 15 -16.07 9.05 -10.44
C LEU A 15 -17.42 8.66 -11.06
N ALA A 16 -18.19 7.78 -10.41
CA ALA A 16 -19.52 7.40 -10.86
C ALA A 16 -20.47 8.60 -10.99
N GLY A 17 -20.28 9.66 -10.19
CA GLY A 17 -21.06 10.89 -10.27
C GLY A 17 -20.80 11.71 -11.54
N PHE A 18 -19.68 11.49 -12.21
CA PHE A 18 -19.32 12.20 -13.46
C PHE A 18 -19.71 11.43 -14.73
N THR A 19 -20.12 10.16 -14.60
CA THR A 19 -20.51 9.34 -15.73
C THR A 19 -22.03 9.39 -15.93
N LEU A 20 -22.47 9.56 -17.19
CA LEU A 20 -23.89 9.48 -17.56
C LEU A 20 -24.39 8.02 -17.61
N ARG A 21 -23.51 7.06 -17.49
CA ARG A 21 -23.82 5.62 -17.54
C ARG A 21 -23.48 4.99 -16.20
N GLN A 22 -24.44 4.33 -15.61
CA GLN A 22 -24.25 3.47 -14.47
C GLN A 22 -23.70 2.11 -14.94
N ASP A 23 -22.67 1.61 -14.28
CA ASP A 23 -22.15 0.27 -14.57
C ASP A 23 -23.22 -0.79 -14.30
N ARG A 24 -23.30 -1.77 -15.20
CA ARG A 24 -24.21 -2.89 -15.05
C ARG A 24 -23.67 -3.85 -14.01
N GLN A 25 -24.53 -4.32 -13.12
CA GLN A 25 -24.11 -5.17 -12.01
C GLN A 25 -24.98 -6.42 -11.88
N THR A 26 -24.37 -7.48 -11.41
CA THR A 26 -25.00 -8.72 -10.96
C THR A 26 -24.20 -9.29 -9.78
N HIS A 27 -24.51 -10.50 -9.33
CA HIS A 27 -23.80 -11.15 -8.20
C HIS A 27 -23.52 -12.60 -8.55
N LEU A 28 -22.48 -13.16 -7.94
CA LEU A 28 -22.19 -14.59 -8.01
C LEU A 28 -23.27 -15.39 -7.26
N THR A 29 -23.66 -16.54 -7.81
CA THR A 29 -24.58 -17.48 -7.16
C THR A 29 -23.87 -18.62 -6.45
N ALA A 30 -22.57 -18.75 -6.65
CA ALA A 30 -21.71 -19.72 -5.99
C ALA A 30 -20.30 -19.14 -5.83
N ALA A 31 -19.53 -19.66 -4.87
CA ALA A 31 -18.13 -19.32 -4.75
C ALA A 31 -17.33 -19.81 -5.98
N VAL A 32 -16.34 -19.04 -6.38
CA VAL A 32 -15.52 -19.28 -7.57
C VAL A 32 -14.06 -19.39 -7.14
N ASN A 33 -13.37 -20.43 -7.56
CA ASN A 33 -11.93 -20.56 -7.30
C ASN A 33 -11.09 -19.83 -8.37
N ALA A 34 -9.80 -19.64 -8.10
CA ALA A 34 -8.89 -18.91 -8.97
C ALA A 34 -8.69 -19.58 -10.37
N THR A 35 -9.00 -20.84 -10.53
CA THR A 35 -8.80 -21.62 -11.76
C THR A 35 -10.10 -21.95 -12.51
N ALA A 36 -11.23 -21.44 -12.02
CA ALA A 36 -12.53 -21.72 -12.64
C ALA A 36 -12.61 -21.16 -14.05
N THR A 37 -13.06 -21.98 -14.97
CA THR A 37 -13.34 -21.61 -16.37
C THR A 37 -14.82 -21.35 -16.63
N SER A 38 -15.65 -21.44 -15.59
CA SER A 38 -17.09 -21.19 -15.65
C SER A 38 -17.53 -20.50 -14.36
N ILE A 39 -18.34 -19.46 -14.48
CA ILE A 39 -18.86 -18.66 -13.38
C ILE A 39 -20.36 -18.53 -13.56
N THR A 40 -21.13 -18.69 -12.46
CA THR A 40 -22.59 -18.53 -12.53
C THR A 40 -23.01 -17.27 -11.78
N VAL A 41 -23.80 -16.43 -12.47
CA VAL A 41 -24.32 -15.18 -11.94
C VAL A 41 -25.85 -15.22 -11.78
N ALA A 42 -26.36 -14.41 -10.87
CA ALA A 42 -27.79 -14.36 -10.56
C ALA A 42 -28.64 -13.88 -11.73
N SER A 43 -28.09 -13.04 -12.60
CA SER A 43 -28.78 -12.56 -13.79
C SER A 43 -27.77 -12.26 -14.90
N ALA A 44 -27.97 -12.88 -16.05
CA ALA A 44 -27.19 -12.60 -17.25
C ALA A 44 -27.90 -11.57 -18.18
N ALA A 45 -28.97 -10.93 -17.75
CA ALA A 45 -29.73 -9.98 -18.57
C ALA A 45 -28.87 -8.80 -19.06
N ASN A 46 -27.93 -8.37 -18.24
CA ASN A 46 -27.03 -7.26 -18.51
C ASN A 46 -25.59 -7.69 -18.85
N ILE A 47 -25.35 -8.99 -18.98
CA ILE A 47 -24.04 -9.52 -19.33
C ILE A 47 -23.81 -9.36 -20.84
N SER A 48 -22.58 -9.07 -21.19
CA SER A 48 -22.05 -9.12 -22.55
C SER A 48 -20.71 -9.86 -22.53
N THR A 49 -20.27 -10.34 -23.68
CA THR A 49 -18.88 -10.78 -23.85
C THR A 49 -17.94 -9.62 -23.61
N GLY A 50 -16.77 -9.90 -23.08
CA GLY A 50 -15.78 -8.89 -22.73
C GLY A 50 -15.38 -8.94 -21.24
N VAL A 51 -14.94 -7.83 -20.70
CA VAL A 51 -14.38 -7.79 -19.36
C VAL A 51 -15.47 -7.59 -18.30
N ILE A 52 -15.40 -8.40 -17.25
CA ILE A 52 -16.13 -8.20 -16.00
C ILE A 52 -15.13 -7.99 -14.87
N GLN A 53 -15.55 -7.34 -13.79
CA GLN A 53 -14.78 -7.19 -12.57
C GLN A 53 -15.49 -7.88 -11.42
N ILE A 54 -14.74 -8.67 -10.65
CA ILE A 54 -15.18 -9.25 -9.39
C ILE A 54 -14.12 -8.92 -8.35
N ASP A 55 -14.48 -8.18 -7.32
CA ASP A 55 -13.54 -7.59 -6.36
C ASP A 55 -12.42 -6.83 -7.11
N ASP A 56 -11.16 -7.25 -6.98
CA ASP A 56 -10.01 -6.64 -7.66
C ASP A 56 -9.57 -7.40 -8.92
N GLU A 57 -10.24 -8.50 -9.28
CA GLU A 57 -9.92 -9.27 -10.46
C GLU A 57 -10.71 -8.82 -11.68
N LEU A 58 -10.02 -8.57 -12.78
CA LEU A 58 -10.61 -8.48 -14.11
C LEU A 58 -10.65 -9.86 -14.76
N ILE A 59 -11.80 -10.22 -15.32
CA ILE A 59 -12.04 -11.52 -15.94
C ILE A 59 -12.60 -11.31 -17.32
N TYR A 60 -12.00 -11.93 -18.34
CA TYR A 60 -12.53 -11.90 -19.70
C TYR A 60 -13.54 -13.02 -19.90
N VAL A 61 -14.74 -12.66 -20.34
CA VAL A 61 -15.85 -13.57 -20.65
C VAL A 61 -15.96 -13.75 -22.15
N ASP A 62 -15.79 -14.98 -22.62
CA ASP A 62 -15.88 -15.34 -24.04
C ASP A 62 -17.33 -15.53 -24.50
N SER A 63 -18.11 -16.23 -23.72
CA SER A 63 -19.53 -16.51 -24.01
C SER A 63 -20.35 -16.60 -22.71
N TYR A 64 -21.67 -16.48 -22.85
CA TYR A 64 -22.58 -16.61 -21.72
C TYR A 64 -23.93 -17.16 -22.14
N ASP A 65 -24.56 -17.88 -21.22
CA ASP A 65 -25.94 -18.34 -21.39
C ASP A 65 -26.90 -17.49 -20.56
N ARG A 66 -27.82 -16.79 -21.23
CA ARG A 66 -28.78 -15.90 -20.55
C ARG A 66 -29.77 -16.62 -19.66
N ASN A 67 -30.08 -17.88 -19.95
CA ASN A 67 -31.11 -18.62 -19.22
C ASN A 67 -30.55 -19.22 -17.91
N SER A 68 -29.35 -19.78 -18.02
CA SER A 68 -28.67 -20.40 -16.85
C SER A 68 -27.81 -19.43 -16.03
N GLY A 69 -27.46 -18.27 -16.57
CA GLY A 69 -26.57 -17.33 -15.94
C GLY A 69 -25.09 -17.78 -15.94
N VAL A 70 -24.75 -18.78 -16.75
CA VAL A 70 -23.40 -19.32 -16.83
C VAL A 70 -22.55 -18.49 -17.79
N LEU A 71 -21.39 -18.05 -17.31
CA LEU A 71 -20.36 -17.36 -18.08
C LEU A 71 -19.21 -18.33 -18.35
N SER A 72 -18.75 -18.39 -19.59
CA SER A 72 -17.61 -19.20 -20.02
C SER A 72 -16.35 -18.31 -20.05
N ILE A 73 -15.28 -18.78 -19.44
CA ILE A 73 -14.02 -18.08 -19.29
C ILE A 73 -12.93 -18.88 -19.99
N PRO A 74 -12.27 -18.31 -21.00
CA PRO A 74 -11.17 -19.00 -21.70
C PRO A 74 -9.94 -19.14 -20.76
N PRO A 75 -8.97 -20.00 -21.10
CA PRO A 75 -7.79 -20.24 -20.26
C PRO A 75 -6.99 -18.98 -19.89
N TYR A 76 -7.03 -17.96 -20.73
CA TYR A 76 -6.37 -16.65 -20.51
C TYR A 76 -7.32 -15.59 -19.93
N GLY A 77 -8.54 -15.97 -19.58
CA GLY A 77 -9.58 -15.00 -19.17
C GLY A 77 -9.52 -14.63 -17.71
N ARG A 78 -8.86 -15.43 -16.85
CA ARG A 78 -8.66 -15.11 -15.42
C ARG A 78 -7.44 -14.21 -15.26
N GLY A 79 -7.49 -13.31 -14.26
CA GLY A 79 -6.41 -12.35 -14.04
C GLY A 79 -6.14 -11.46 -15.26
N TYR A 80 -7.20 -11.08 -15.96
CA TYR A 80 -7.10 -10.31 -17.19
C TYR A 80 -6.48 -8.94 -16.95
N ASN A 81 -5.76 -8.42 -17.96
CA ASN A 81 -5.10 -7.10 -17.92
C ASN A 81 -4.15 -6.91 -16.73
N GLY A 82 -3.41 -7.95 -16.35
CA GLY A 82 -2.39 -7.87 -15.30
C GLY A 82 -2.92 -8.01 -13.87
N THR A 83 -4.22 -8.22 -13.67
CA THR A 83 -4.75 -8.54 -12.34
C THR A 83 -4.42 -9.97 -11.93
N SER A 84 -4.55 -10.29 -10.65
CA SER A 84 -4.30 -11.64 -10.13
C SER A 84 -5.58 -12.45 -10.05
N ALA A 85 -5.56 -13.69 -10.58
CA ALA A 85 -6.68 -14.60 -10.43
C ALA A 85 -6.88 -14.97 -8.95
N ALA A 86 -8.09 -14.77 -8.43
CA ALA A 86 -8.44 -14.94 -7.03
C ALA A 86 -9.66 -15.85 -6.82
N THR A 87 -9.89 -16.22 -5.56
CA THR A 87 -11.13 -16.87 -5.14
C THR A 87 -12.17 -15.80 -4.78
N HIS A 88 -13.39 -15.98 -5.26
CA HIS A 88 -14.51 -15.07 -4.97
C HIS A 88 -15.61 -15.79 -4.22
N GLN A 89 -16.19 -15.11 -3.24
CA GLN A 89 -17.25 -15.68 -2.42
C GLN A 89 -18.60 -15.65 -3.15
N ASN A 90 -19.50 -16.54 -2.73
CA ASN A 90 -20.90 -16.46 -3.15
C ASN A 90 -21.49 -15.10 -2.77
N GLY A 91 -22.22 -14.48 -3.68
CA GLY A 91 -22.79 -13.14 -3.49
C GLY A 91 -21.84 -11.99 -3.85
N ALA A 92 -20.59 -12.26 -4.21
CA ALA A 92 -19.66 -11.21 -4.66
C ALA A 92 -20.24 -10.44 -5.84
N ARG A 93 -20.03 -9.12 -5.82
CA ARG A 93 -20.53 -8.22 -6.85
C ARG A 93 -19.76 -8.41 -8.16
N VAL A 94 -20.49 -8.53 -9.25
CA VAL A 94 -19.95 -8.63 -10.61
C VAL A 94 -20.30 -7.36 -11.36
N ILE A 95 -19.31 -6.60 -11.77
CA ILE A 95 -19.46 -5.38 -12.57
C ILE A 95 -19.17 -5.74 -14.02
N VAL A 96 -20.07 -5.38 -14.92
CA VAL A 96 -19.96 -5.72 -16.35
C VAL A 96 -19.42 -4.51 -17.11
N SER A 97 -18.30 -4.70 -17.78
CA SER A 97 -17.58 -3.65 -18.51
C SER A 97 -17.37 -2.40 -17.66
N PRO A 98 -16.61 -2.51 -16.54
CA PRO A 98 -16.40 -1.40 -15.62
C PRO A 98 -15.85 -0.20 -16.38
N THR A 99 -16.42 0.99 -16.14
CA THR A 99 -15.92 2.24 -16.74
C THR A 99 -14.60 2.64 -16.10
N PHE A 100 -14.45 2.39 -14.81
CA PHE A 100 -13.24 2.61 -14.02
C PHE A 100 -12.93 1.35 -13.23
N PRO A 101 -12.07 0.47 -13.75
CA PRO A 101 -11.62 -0.71 -13.01
C PRO A 101 -10.95 -0.34 -11.69
N SER A 102 -11.17 -1.15 -10.65
CA SER A 102 -10.56 -0.89 -9.33
C SER A 102 -9.04 -0.89 -9.38
N VAL A 103 -8.45 -1.70 -10.24
CA VAL A 103 -6.99 -1.75 -10.42
C VAL A 103 -6.43 -0.40 -10.93
N ASP A 104 -7.09 0.22 -11.90
CA ASP A 104 -6.66 1.50 -12.46
C ASP A 104 -6.82 2.63 -11.42
N ILE A 105 -7.89 2.57 -10.61
CA ILE A 105 -8.09 3.51 -9.50
C ILE A 105 -6.99 3.36 -8.45
N LYS A 106 -6.63 2.13 -8.08
CA LYS A 106 -5.57 1.82 -7.12
C LYS A 106 -4.21 2.32 -7.60
N GLU A 107 -3.89 2.07 -8.87
CA GLU A 107 -2.67 2.57 -9.49
C GLU A 107 -2.62 4.10 -9.44
N ALA A 108 -3.71 4.78 -9.84
CA ALA A 108 -3.78 6.24 -9.80
C ALA A 108 -3.67 6.81 -8.37
N ILE A 109 -4.20 6.12 -7.35
CA ILE A 109 -4.02 6.51 -5.95
C ILE A 109 -2.54 6.41 -5.56
N ASN A 110 -1.89 5.29 -5.83
CA ASN A 110 -0.48 5.09 -5.52
C ASN A 110 0.41 6.11 -6.25
N ASP A 111 0.18 6.34 -7.53
CA ASP A 111 0.90 7.35 -8.32
C ASP A 111 0.73 8.76 -7.73
N THR A 112 -0.49 9.09 -7.32
CA THR A 112 -0.76 10.39 -6.68
C THR A 112 -0.01 10.54 -5.37
N ILE A 113 0.01 9.50 -4.53
CA ILE A 113 0.72 9.48 -3.25
C ILE A 113 2.22 9.66 -3.47
N GLN A 114 2.80 8.98 -4.46
CA GLN A 114 4.20 9.12 -4.80
C GLN A 114 4.52 10.51 -5.38
N ALA A 115 3.62 11.07 -6.20
CA ALA A 115 3.81 12.38 -6.81
C ALA A 115 3.77 13.56 -5.82
N VAL A 116 3.07 13.41 -4.70
CA VAL A 116 2.98 14.44 -3.65
C VAL A 116 4.20 14.41 -2.71
N TYR A 117 5.02 13.37 -2.75
CA TYR A 117 6.29 13.34 -2.03
C TYR A 117 7.25 14.40 -2.60
N PRO A 118 8.02 15.19 -1.79
CA PRO A 118 8.20 15.09 -0.34
C PRO A 118 7.24 15.95 0.52
N ASP A 119 6.26 16.61 -0.06
CA ASP A 119 5.30 17.44 0.68
C ASP A 119 4.47 16.60 1.67
N LEU A 120 4.15 15.36 1.29
CA LEU A 120 3.60 14.33 2.17
C LEU A 120 4.65 13.22 2.32
N TYR A 121 4.93 12.84 3.55
CA TYR A 121 5.91 11.81 3.88
C TYR A 121 5.38 10.86 4.94
N ALA A 122 5.90 9.64 4.93
CA ALA A 122 5.74 8.71 6.03
C ALA A 122 6.81 8.95 7.10
N THR A 123 6.53 8.58 8.34
CA THR A 123 7.53 8.57 9.40
C THR A 123 7.80 7.14 9.84
N ALA A 124 9.06 6.83 10.00
CA ALA A 124 9.48 5.53 10.48
C ALA A 124 10.48 5.66 11.64
N THR A 125 10.70 4.56 12.32
CA THR A 125 11.63 4.50 13.44
C THR A 125 12.67 3.41 13.22
N HIS A 126 13.91 3.71 13.55
CA HIS A 126 14.99 2.73 13.57
C HIS A 126 15.66 2.70 14.93
N THR A 127 15.96 1.51 15.44
CA THR A 127 16.57 1.34 16.75
C THR A 127 17.88 0.56 16.65
N PHE A 128 18.88 0.99 17.43
CA PHE A 128 20.15 0.28 17.58
C PHE A 128 20.69 0.42 18.99
N SER A 129 21.65 -0.41 19.37
CA SER A 129 22.35 -0.30 20.65
C SER A 129 23.56 0.61 20.53
N TYR A 130 23.66 1.60 21.42
CA TYR A 130 24.81 2.50 21.48
C TYR A 130 26.06 1.77 21.96
N SER A 131 27.20 2.01 21.29
CA SER A 131 28.52 1.47 21.69
C SER A 131 29.57 2.56 21.62
N THR A 132 30.43 2.65 22.65
CA THR A 132 31.56 3.58 22.65
C THR A 132 32.65 3.24 21.66
N ALA A 133 32.65 2.02 21.10
CA ALA A 133 33.55 1.61 20.03
C ALA A 133 33.21 2.19 18.68
N LYS A 134 31.98 2.74 18.52
CA LYS A 134 31.48 3.31 17.27
C LYS A 134 30.92 4.71 17.54
N SER A 135 31.37 5.69 16.77
CA SER A 135 30.80 7.05 16.78
C SER A 135 29.72 7.23 15.73
N THR A 136 29.66 6.34 14.74
CA THR A 136 28.80 6.45 13.55
C THR A 136 28.02 5.15 13.35
N TYR A 137 26.75 5.27 13.04
CA TYR A 137 25.81 4.16 12.87
C TYR A 137 25.13 4.27 11.49
N ALA A 138 24.82 3.13 10.88
CA ALA A 138 24.07 3.10 9.64
C ALA A 138 22.64 3.57 9.86
N LEU A 139 22.11 4.32 8.90
CA LEU A 139 20.68 4.60 8.76
C LEU A 139 20.08 3.64 7.75
N PRO A 140 18.77 3.34 7.84
CA PRO A 140 18.06 2.61 6.80
C PRO A 140 18.16 3.31 5.42
N ASP A 141 18.04 2.54 4.35
CA ASP A 141 18.14 3.05 2.97
C ASP A 141 17.03 4.05 2.66
N GLU A 142 15.85 3.82 3.23
CA GLU A 142 14.67 4.67 3.08
C GLU A 142 14.69 5.95 3.94
N ALA A 143 15.69 6.10 4.81
CA ALA A 143 15.78 7.28 5.68
C ALA A 143 16.24 8.51 4.90
N GLU A 144 15.36 9.51 4.77
CA GLU A 144 15.65 10.75 4.06
C GLU A 144 16.06 11.87 5.00
N THR A 145 15.21 12.20 5.97
CA THR A 145 15.49 13.24 6.94
C THR A 145 15.29 12.72 8.36
N VAL A 146 16.29 12.89 9.20
CA VAL A 146 16.19 12.55 10.62
C VAL A 146 15.50 13.68 11.36
N LEU A 147 14.36 13.36 11.96
CA LEU A 147 13.52 14.32 12.71
C LEU A 147 13.94 14.43 14.17
N ALA A 148 14.20 13.28 14.79
CA ALA A 148 14.57 13.22 16.21
C ALA A 148 15.43 12.00 16.51
N VAL A 149 16.27 12.13 17.51
CA VAL A 149 17.08 11.04 18.06
C VAL A 149 16.89 11.01 19.57
N SER A 150 16.63 9.83 20.11
CA SER A 150 16.43 9.63 21.54
C SER A 150 17.09 8.34 22.02
N PHE A 151 17.39 8.26 23.31
CA PHE A 151 17.87 7.02 23.93
C PHE A 151 16.97 6.60 25.07
N GLN A 152 16.91 5.31 25.35
CA GLN A 152 16.11 4.75 26.43
C GLN A 152 16.88 4.71 27.74
N THR A 153 16.26 5.21 28.84
CA THR A 153 16.85 5.14 30.18
C THR A 153 16.76 3.72 30.72
N THR A 154 17.63 3.41 31.71
CA THR A 154 17.53 2.21 32.54
C THR A 154 16.73 2.54 33.78
N GLY A 155 15.51 2.21 33.81
CA GLY A 155 14.64 2.38 34.96
C GLY A 155 13.39 1.57 34.81
N PRO A 156 12.57 1.46 35.82
CA PRO A 156 11.29 0.76 35.69
C PRO A 156 10.36 1.41 34.65
N SER A 157 10.47 2.71 34.41
CA SER A 157 9.66 3.47 33.45
C SER A 157 10.21 3.50 32.03
N LYS A 158 11.47 3.12 31.80
CA LYS A 158 12.10 3.09 30.45
C LYS A 158 11.78 4.33 29.60
N GLU A 159 12.04 5.51 30.13
CA GLU A 159 11.77 6.78 29.47
C GLU A 159 12.72 7.02 28.28
N TRP A 160 12.24 7.74 27.27
CA TRP A 160 13.02 8.18 26.12
C TRP A 160 13.50 9.61 26.33
N LEU A 161 14.83 9.80 26.35
CA LEU A 161 15.47 11.12 26.48
C LEU A 161 16.06 11.56 25.15
N PRO A 162 15.86 12.84 24.74
CA PRO A 162 16.34 13.33 23.46
C PRO A 162 17.87 13.47 23.44
N ILE A 163 18.47 13.06 22.34
CA ILE A 163 19.86 13.35 21.98
C ILE A 163 19.86 14.59 21.10
N ARG A 164 20.49 15.65 21.52
CA ARG A 164 20.48 16.95 20.81
C ARG A 164 21.71 17.17 19.92
N SER A 165 22.77 16.41 20.12
CA SER A 165 24.01 16.56 19.35
C SER A 165 24.27 15.34 18.49
N TRP A 166 23.88 15.45 17.23
CA TRP A 166 24.08 14.43 16.19
C TRP A 166 24.28 15.09 14.83
N ARG A 167 24.83 14.33 13.90
CA ARG A 167 25.02 14.74 12.50
C ARG A 167 24.73 13.57 11.57
N VAL A 168 23.96 13.82 10.53
CA VAL A 168 23.75 12.90 9.42
C VAL A 168 24.79 13.15 8.32
N ASP A 169 25.33 12.08 7.78
CA ASP A 169 26.16 12.07 6.58
C ASP A 169 25.47 11.21 5.54
N SER A 170 24.99 11.84 4.48
CA SER A 170 24.31 11.19 3.35
C SER A 170 25.28 10.75 2.26
N MET A 171 26.59 10.97 2.43
CA MET A 171 27.64 10.54 1.53
C MET A 171 28.66 9.62 2.21
N ALA A 172 28.23 8.84 3.21
CA ALA A 172 29.09 7.93 3.92
C ALA A 172 29.68 6.85 3.00
N ASN A 173 30.86 6.36 3.37
CA ASN A 173 31.55 5.35 2.58
C ASN A 173 30.74 4.04 2.49
N THR A 174 30.41 3.61 1.28
CA THR A 174 29.62 2.39 1.02
C THR A 174 30.30 1.10 1.47
N ALA A 175 31.62 1.08 1.65
CA ALA A 175 32.32 -0.06 2.22
C ALA A 175 32.02 -0.27 3.71
N ALA A 176 31.58 0.81 4.41
CA ALA A 176 31.22 0.77 5.82
C ALA A 176 29.72 0.85 6.05
N PHE A 177 28.99 1.49 5.14
CA PHE A 177 27.53 1.77 5.25
C PHE A 177 26.84 1.53 3.92
N ASN A 178 26.11 0.43 3.80
CA ASN A 178 25.45 0.03 2.54
C ASN A 178 24.48 1.10 1.99
N SER A 179 23.76 1.77 2.88
CA SER A 179 22.78 2.83 2.55
C SER A 179 23.40 4.16 2.12
N ARG A 180 24.71 4.34 2.22
CA ARG A 180 25.38 5.66 2.16
C ARG A 180 24.93 6.67 3.20
N ASN A 181 23.90 6.33 4.00
CA ASN A 181 23.38 7.18 5.07
C ASN A 181 23.91 6.72 6.41
N SER A 182 24.48 7.63 7.16
CA SER A 182 24.97 7.35 8.49
C SER A 182 24.69 8.50 9.45
N ILE A 183 24.63 8.19 10.74
CA ILE A 183 24.47 9.17 11.81
C ILE A 183 25.59 9.06 12.81
N SER A 184 26.20 10.19 13.11
CA SER A 184 27.19 10.33 14.17
C SER A 184 26.56 10.96 15.41
N LEU A 185 26.80 10.37 16.57
CA LEU A 185 26.29 10.85 17.86
C LEU A 185 27.44 11.44 18.67
N TYR A 186 27.24 12.66 19.16
CA TYR A 186 28.26 13.41 19.93
C TYR A 186 27.90 13.57 21.41
N SER A 187 26.83 12.97 21.88
CA SER A 187 26.41 13.02 23.28
C SER A 187 26.87 11.82 24.08
N GLY A 188 27.12 12.02 25.36
CA GLY A 188 27.53 10.98 26.29
C GLY A 188 26.37 10.06 26.67
N VAL A 189 25.99 9.18 25.75
CA VAL A 189 25.05 8.09 26.02
C VAL A 189 25.86 6.94 26.65
N GLU A 190 25.31 6.28 27.66
CA GLU A 190 25.98 5.11 28.26
C GLU A 190 25.94 3.92 27.28
N PRO A 191 27.03 3.13 27.20
CA PRO A 191 27.09 1.95 26.35
C PRO A 191 25.95 0.96 26.63
N GLY A 192 25.44 0.31 25.58
CA GLY A 192 24.35 -0.68 25.68
C GLY A 192 22.95 -0.09 25.75
N ARG A 193 22.81 1.24 25.77
CA ARG A 193 21.49 1.89 25.68
C ARG A 193 20.90 1.71 24.29
N THR A 194 19.59 1.51 24.23
CA THR A 194 18.86 1.55 22.97
C THR A 194 18.70 3.00 22.53
N VAL A 195 19.14 3.29 21.32
CA VAL A 195 18.91 4.56 20.63
C VAL A 195 17.81 4.35 19.59
N GLN A 196 16.91 5.30 19.52
CA GLN A 196 15.83 5.35 18.52
C GLN A 196 15.98 6.61 17.69
N ILE A 197 15.84 6.43 16.39
CA ILE A 197 15.84 7.51 15.42
C ILE A 197 14.47 7.57 14.78
N PHE A 198 13.87 8.75 14.72
CA PHE A 198 12.69 9.06 13.92
C PHE A 198 13.13 9.73 12.65
N TYR A 199 12.65 9.25 11.52
CA TYR A 199 13.03 9.80 10.22
C TYR A 199 11.83 9.83 9.27
N THR A 200 11.95 10.64 8.22
CA THR A 200 10.99 10.68 7.12
C THR A 200 11.42 9.69 6.05
N SER A 201 10.44 9.06 5.43
CA SER A 201 10.62 8.19 4.27
C SER A 201 9.55 8.47 3.22
N ALA A 202 9.79 8.03 1.99
CA ALA A 202 8.74 8.02 0.99
C ALA A 202 7.57 7.15 1.47
N PRO A 203 6.32 7.53 1.17
CA PRO A 203 5.16 6.69 1.47
C PRO A 203 5.29 5.33 0.78
N THR A 204 4.90 4.28 1.48
CA THR A 204 4.89 2.93 0.90
C THR A 204 3.76 2.79 -0.11
N VAL A 205 4.04 2.06 -1.19
CA VAL A 205 3.00 1.65 -2.14
C VAL A 205 2.05 0.68 -1.45
N MET A 206 0.75 0.94 -1.55
CA MET A 206 -0.28 0.06 -1.02
C MET A 206 -0.62 -1.02 -2.05
N ASP A 207 -0.77 -2.25 -1.60
CA ASP A 207 -1.03 -3.42 -2.46
C ASP A 207 -2.39 -4.06 -2.11
N THR A 208 -2.65 -4.28 -0.84
CA THR A 208 -3.85 -4.94 -0.36
C THR A 208 -4.93 -3.95 0.10
N ASN A 209 -6.19 -4.38 0.05
CA ASN A 209 -7.33 -3.54 0.49
C ASN A 209 -7.27 -3.14 1.97
N ASP A 210 -6.56 -3.90 2.77
CA ASP A 210 -6.42 -3.69 4.21
C ASP A 210 -5.25 -2.76 4.57
N ASP A 211 -4.38 -2.43 3.59
CA ASP A 211 -3.27 -1.51 3.83
C ASP A 211 -3.80 -0.15 4.27
N GLU A 212 -3.23 0.37 5.34
CA GLU A 212 -3.59 1.67 5.86
C GLU A 212 -2.63 2.74 5.34
N PHE A 213 -3.18 3.88 5.00
CA PHE A 213 -2.41 5.01 4.54
C PHE A 213 -1.91 5.82 5.74
N GLU A 214 -0.65 5.65 6.09
CA GLU A 214 0.02 6.42 7.14
C GLU A 214 0.70 7.66 6.56
N ILE A 215 0.08 8.82 6.75
CA ILE A 215 0.72 10.11 6.48
C ILE A 215 0.75 10.93 7.75
N VAL A 216 1.88 11.53 8.02
CA VAL A 216 2.00 12.61 8.98
C VAL A 216 1.89 13.93 8.22
N THR A 217 0.76 14.60 8.37
CA THR A 217 0.61 15.99 7.95
C THR A 217 1.22 16.90 9.02
N GLY A 218 2.43 17.31 8.80
CA GLY A 218 3.09 18.26 9.70
C GLY A 218 4.42 18.65 9.10
N LEU A 219 4.48 19.85 8.53
CA LEU A 219 5.75 20.46 8.20
C LEU A 219 6.60 20.51 9.48
N PRO A 220 7.87 20.12 9.42
CA PRO A 220 8.78 20.39 10.51
C PRO A 220 8.81 21.91 10.70
N VAL A 221 8.39 22.38 11.85
CA VAL A 221 8.55 23.78 12.24
C VAL A 221 10.05 23.99 12.35
N SER A 222 10.58 24.74 11.41
CA SER A 222 11.98 25.20 11.37
C SER A 222 12.36 26.02 12.58
#